data_db7fe5b820a4627169f0b463172cfcc6
#
_entry.id   db7fe5b820a4627169f0b463172cfcc6
#
_cell.length_a   1.000
_cell.length_b   1.000
_cell.length_c   1.000
_cell.angle_alpha   90.00
_cell.angle_beta   90.00
_cell.angle_gamma   90.00
#
_symmetry.space_group_name_H-M   'P 1'
#
loop_
_entity.id
_entity.type
_entity.pdbx_description
1 polymer ?
#
loop_
_entity_poly.entity_id
_entity_poly.type
_entity_poly.pdbx_seq_one_letter_code
_entity_poly.pdbx_strand_id
1 'polypeptide(L)'
;MTVLLSALAALLVGAGSAGAAPASIPAPAAAPAPALALTAGTPCAASADACVDLSSQQAWLTDGQGNVTYGPVGALGGTRKYPTPTGTFSVDYKDADHVSNLYDADMPYSVFFAPAIAFHTGSLSERSHGCIHLGKTASKRFFANLSPGDTVQVVS
;
A
#
# COMPACT_ATOMS: atom_id res chain seq x y z
N MET A 1 -39.83 11.92 -90.17
CA MET A 1 -38.50 11.76 -90.79
C MET A 1 -37.60 10.93 -89.86
N THR A 2 -37.26 9.83 -90.43
CA THR A 2 -36.45 8.69 -89.94
C THR A 2 -35.11 9.08 -89.47
N VAL A 3 -34.52 8.43 -88.41
CA VAL A 3 -33.20 7.91 -88.39
C VAL A 3 -33.00 7.08 -87.09
N LEU A 4 -32.93 5.86 -87.21
CA LEU A 4 -32.01 4.76 -86.96
C LEU A 4 -31.21 4.70 -85.63
N LEU A 5 -31.44 3.54 -84.93
CA LEU A 5 -30.71 2.92 -83.86
C LEU A 5 -29.22 2.71 -84.22
N SER A 6 -28.42 2.73 -83.18
CA SER A 6 -27.22 1.88 -83.12
C SER A 6 -26.94 1.49 -81.68
N ALA A 7 -27.07 0.23 -81.41
CA ALA A 7 -26.70 -0.42 -80.14
C ALA A 7 -25.17 -0.65 -80.11
N LEU A 8 -24.55 -0.29 -79.00
CA LEU A 8 -23.16 -0.72 -78.71
C LEU A 8 -23.18 -1.46 -77.35
N ALA A 9 -22.91 -2.75 -77.44
CA ALA A 9 -22.75 -3.59 -76.26
C ALA A 9 -21.32 -3.40 -75.73
N ALA A 10 -21.22 -2.94 -74.47
CA ALA A 10 -19.95 -2.88 -73.72
C ALA A 10 -19.85 -4.06 -72.77
N LEU A 11 -18.92 -4.94 -72.98
CA LEU A 11 -18.50 -6.00 -72.05
C LEU A 11 -17.79 -5.34 -70.84
N LEU A 12 -18.38 -5.49 -69.69
CA LEU A 12 -17.72 -5.15 -68.41
C LEU A 12 -16.93 -6.36 -67.93
N VAL A 13 -15.58 -6.28 -68.03
CA VAL A 13 -14.65 -7.20 -67.36
C VAL A 13 -14.57 -6.80 -65.89
N GLY A 14 -15.13 -7.61 -65.00
CA GLY A 14 -15.02 -7.41 -63.55
C GLY A 14 -13.62 -7.72 -63.04
N ALA A 15 -12.90 -6.70 -62.69
CA ALA A 15 -11.65 -6.87 -61.93
C ALA A 15 -12.01 -7.15 -60.45
N GLY A 16 -11.78 -8.38 -60.03
CA GLY A 16 -11.91 -8.77 -58.63
C GLY A 16 -10.80 -8.14 -57.78
N SER A 17 -11.18 -7.19 -56.94
CA SER A 17 -10.25 -6.65 -55.93
C SER A 17 -10.08 -7.67 -54.79
N ALA A 18 -8.91 -8.33 -54.70
CA ALA A 18 -8.53 -9.12 -53.56
C ALA A 18 -8.30 -8.17 -52.40
N GLY A 19 -9.27 -8.12 -51.46
CA GLY A 19 -9.11 -7.40 -50.21
C GLY A 19 -8.08 -8.09 -49.33
N ALA A 20 -6.90 -7.47 -49.18
CA ALA A 20 -5.93 -7.90 -48.19
C ALA A 20 -6.51 -7.61 -46.79
N ALA A 21 -6.71 -8.65 -45.97
CA ALA A 21 -7.07 -8.51 -44.57
C ALA A 21 -5.96 -7.76 -43.81
N PRO A 22 -6.32 -6.79 -42.92
CA PRO A 22 -5.30 -6.13 -42.12
C PRO A 22 -4.62 -7.15 -41.19
N ALA A 23 -3.30 -7.24 -41.25
CA ALA A 23 -2.51 -8.05 -40.35
C ALA A 23 -2.70 -7.51 -38.94
N SER A 24 -3.23 -8.33 -38.04
CA SER A 24 -3.37 -7.99 -36.61
C SER A 24 -1.94 -7.90 -36.03
N ILE A 25 -1.53 -6.70 -35.62
CA ILE A 25 -0.30 -6.48 -34.87
C ILE A 25 -0.52 -7.08 -33.48
N PRO A 26 0.28 -8.06 -33.02
CA PRO A 26 0.16 -8.57 -31.67
C PRO A 26 0.46 -7.44 -30.70
N ALA A 27 -0.43 -7.21 -29.72
CA ALA A 27 -0.22 -6.26 -28.65
C ALA A 27 1.05 -6.65 -27.88
N PRO A 28 1.93 -5.69 -27.51
CA PRO A 28 3.09 -5.99 -26.69
C PRO A 28 2.65 -6.64 -25.39
N ALA A 29 3.23 -7.80 -25.06
CA ALA A 29 3.00 -8.46 -23.80
C ALA A 29 3.36 -7.50 -22.67
N ALA A 30 2.43 -7.25 -21.75
CA ALA A 30 2.69 -6.41 -20.58
C ALA A 30 3.87 -7.01 -19.82
N ALA A 31 4.91 -6.20 -19.60
CA ALA A 31 6.02 -6.60 -18.75
C ALA A 31 5.49 -6.91 -17.35
N PRO A 32 5.96 -7.97 -16.67
CA PRO A 32 5.58 -8.26 -15.29
C PRO A 32 5.90 -7.05 -14.42
N ALA A 33 4.93 -6.62 -13.60
CA ALA A 33 5.14 -5.55 -12.65
C ALA A 33 6.33 -5.91 -11.74
N PRO A 34 7.24 -4.97 -11.42
CA PRO A 34 8.36 -5.24 -10.54
C PRO A 34 7.82 -5.71 -9.18
N ALA A 35 8.30 -6.87 -8.72
CA ALA A 35 8.01 -7.36 -7.38
C ALA A 35 8.52 -6.32 -6.38
N LEU A 36 7.67 -5.91 -5.42
CA LEU A 36 8.09 -4.99 -4.36
C LEU A 36 9.21 -5.66 -3.55
N ALA A 37 10.36 -5.01 -3.47
CA ALA A 37 11.43 -5.45 -2.59
C ALA A 37 10.95 -5.38 -1.14
N LEU A 38 11.26 -6.41 -0.32
CA LEU A 38 10.96 -6.45 1.10
C LEU A 38 12.15 -5.95 1.91
N THR A 39 11.89 -5.36 3.06
CA THR A 39 12.90 -5.09 4.08
C THR A 39 13.42 -6.40 4.64
N ALA A 40 14.72 -6.61 4.62
CA ALA A 40 15.34 -7.84 5.10
C ALA A 40 14.96 -8.14 6.56
N GLY A 41 14.44 -9.36 6.80
CA GLY A 41 14.02 -9.79 8.14
C GLY A 41 12.67 -9.25 8.61
N THR A 42 11.89 -8.62 7.74
CA THR A 42 10.52 -8.18 8.01
C THR A 42 9.57 -8.57 6.88
N PRO A 43 8.25 -8.64 7.12
CA PRO A 43 7.27 -8.89 6.06
C PRO A 43 6.86 -7.63 5.27
N CYS A 44 7.48 -6.49 5.53
CA CYS A 44 7.10 -5.21 4.93
C CYS A 44 7.97 -4.84 3.72
N ALA A 45 7.43 -3.97 2.87
CA ALA A 45 8.13 -3.42 1.72
C ALA A 45 9.37 -2.62 2.14
N ALA A 46 10.40 -2.60 1.29
CA ALA A 46 11.64 -1.87 1.53
C ALA A 46 11.42 -0.36 1.72
N SER A 47 10.36 0.18 1.16
CA SER A 47 9.99 1.61 1.27
C SER A 47 9.27 1.98 2.58
N ALA A 48 9.00 1.03 3.47
CA ALA A 48 8.41 1.34 4.76
C ALA A 48 9.47 1.95 5.69
N ASP A 49 9.10 2.91 6.54
CA ASP A 49 9.92 3.48 7.62
C ASP A 49 9.61 2.81 8.96
N ALA A 50 8.41 2.25 9.09
CA ALA A 50 8.03 1.36 10.17
C ALA A 50 7.25 0.16 9.64
N CYS A 51 7.53 -1.02 10.18
CA CYS A 51 6.86 -2.27 9.88
C CYS A 51 6.17 -2.81 11.13
N VAL A 52 4.94 -3.27 10.99
CA VAL A 52 4.19 -3.98 12.04
C VAL A 52 3.68 -5.29 11.49
N ASP A 53 3.98 -6.39 12.15
CA ASP A 53 3.38 -7.70 11.90
C ASP A 53 2.48 -8.06 13.08
N LEU A 54 1.17 -8.02 12.84
CA LEU A 54 0.15 -8.31 13.84
C LEU A 54 0.10 -9.80 14.21
N SER A 55 0.51 -10.69 13.29
CA SER A 55 0.52 -12.13 13.51
C SER A 55 1.62 -12.53 14.49
N SER A 56 2.82 -12.01 14.33
CA SER A 56 3.95 -12.24 15.22
C SER A 56 3.99 -11.29 16.42
N GLN A 57 3.12 -10.26 16.44
CA GLN A 57 3.09 -9.19 17.45
C GLN A 57 4.43 -8.48 17.58
N GLN A 58 5.02 -8.16 16.45
CA GLN A 58 6.33 -7.51 16.35
C GLN A 58 6.26 -6.23 15.52
N ALA A 59 7.16 -5.30 15.83
CA ALA A 59 7.36 -4.09 15.03
C ALA A 59 8.85 -3.76 14.89
N TRP A 60 9.16 -3.05 13.82
CA TRP A 60 10.50 -2.61 13.44
C TRP A 60 10.47 -1.15 12.99
N LEU A 61 11.56 -0.43 13.22
CA LEU A 61 11.90 0.76 12.45
C LEU A 61 12.86 0.38 11.34
N THR A 62 12.71 1.00 10.20
CA THR A 62 13.48 0.74 8.99
C THR A 62 13.98 2.08 8.42
N ASP A 63 14.77 2.06 7.38
CA ASP A 63 15.34 3.27 6.76
C ASP A 63 14.62 3.69 5.47
N GLY A 64 13.47 3.05 5.16
CA GLY A 64 12.77 3.27 3.88
C GLY A 64 13.53 2.77 2.64
N GLN A 65 14.64 2.05 2.84
CA GLN A 65 15.49 1.49 1.78
C GLN A 65 15.72 -0.02 1.92
N GLY A 66 15.01 -0.66 2.85
CA GLY A 66 15.05 -2.11 3.04
C GLY A 66 15.97 -2.59 4.16
N ASN A 67 16.46 -1.71 5.03
CA ASN A 67 17.27 -2.11 6.18
C ASN A 67 16.51 -1.84 7.49
N VAL A 68 16.63 -2.78 8.44
CA VAL A 68 16.12 -2.61 9.80
C VAL A 68 17.08 -1.75 10.59
N THR A 69 16.58 -0.68 11.19
CA THR A 69 17.37 0.21 12.07
C THR A 69 17.12 -0.05 13.56
N TYR A 70 15.95 -0.61 13.91
CA TYR A 70 15.60 -0.97 15.28
C TYR A 70 14.51 -2.05 15.30
N GLY A 71 14.62 -3.02 16.17
CA GLY A 71 13.66 -4.11 16.33
C GLY A 71 14.29 -5.49 16.02
N PRO A 72 13.48 -6.58 16.07
CA PRO A 72 12.07 -6.59 16.43
C PRO A 72 11.80 -6.20 17.87
N VAL A 73 10.67 -5.53 18.10
CA VAL A 73 10.16 -5.23 19.44
C VAL A 73 8.72 -5.74 19.57
N GLY A 74 8.29 -6.05 20.79
CA GLY A 74 6.90 -6.42 21.05
C GLY A 74 5.95 -5.28 20.67
N ALA A 75 4.90 -5.62 19.89
CA ALA A 75 3.88 -4.69 19.42
C ALA A 75 2.51 -5.36 19.49
N LEU A 76 1.62 -4.83 20.31
CA LEU A 76 0.30 -5.42 20.52
C LEU A 76 -0.78 -4.53 19.90
N GLY A 77 -1.46 -5.04 18.89
CA GLY A 77 -2.56 -4.36 18.22
C GLY A 77 -3.90 -4.45 18.93
N GLY A 78 -4.94 -3.99 18.24
CA GLY A 78 -6.30 -3.95 18.73
C GLY A 78 -6.95 -5.31 18.95
N THR A 79 -8.10 -5.28 19.61
CA THR A 79 -8.96 -6.47 19.82
C THR A 79 -9.63 -6.91 18.51
N ARG A 80 -10.25 -8.11 18.52
CA ARG A 80 -11.07 -8.57 17.37
C ARG A 80 -12.26 -7.65 17.08
N LYS A 81 -12.79 -6.97 18.10
CA LYS A 81 -13.90 -6.00 17.97
C LYS A 81 -13.42 -4.65 17.39
N TYR A 82 -12.20 -4.27 17.72
CA TYR A 82 -11.56 -3.03 17.32
C TYR A 82 -10.16 -3.35 16.75
N PRO A 83 -10.09 -3.95 15.55
CA PRO A 83 -8.82 -4.39 15.00
C PRO A 83 -7.95 -3.22 14.57
N THR A 84 -6.64 -3.39 14.67
CA THR A 84 -5.72 -2.51 13.98
C THR A 84 -5.89 -2.72 12.47
N PRO A 85 -6.06 -1.65 11.67
CA PRO A 85 -6.16 -1.77 10.22
C PRO A 85 -4.83 -2.23 9.62
N THR A 86 -4.89 -3.14 8.64
CA THR A 86 -3.74 -3.53 7.82
C THR A 86 -3.66 -2.67 6.57
N GLY A 87 -2.45 -2.45 6.07
CA GLY A 87 -2.22 -1.64 4.88
C GLY A 87 -0.96 -0.78 5.00
N THR A 88 -0.86 0.17 4.09
CA THR A 88 0.22 1.18 4.08
C THR A 88 -0.38 2.53 4.41
N PHE A 89 0.20 3.20 5.38
CA PHE A 89 -0.25 4.46 5.95
C PHE A 89 0.91 5.46 5.96
N SER A 90 0.60 6.72 6.20
CA SER A 90 1.60 7.76 6.46
C SER A 90 1.45 8.27 7.89
N VAL A 91 2.56 8.58 8.54
CA VAL A 91 2.53 9.30 9.82
C VAL A 91 1.87 10.66 9.60
N ASP A 92 0.84 10.95 10.37
CA ASP A 92 0.09 12.21 10.31
C ASP A 92 0.69 13.25 11.27
N TYR A 93 0.69 12.96 12.55
CA TYR A 93 1.27 13.81 13.59
C TYR A 93 1.78 13.00 14.78
N LYS A 94 2.48 13.70 15.69
CA LYS A 94 3.03 13.11 16.92
C LYS A 94 2.66 13.96 18.13
N ASP A 95 2.42 13.29 19.25
CA ASP A 95 2.14 13.94 20.53
C ASP A 95 2.78 13.14 21.66
N ALA A 96 3.71 13.76 22.40
CA ALA A 96 4.48 13.06 23.43
C ALA A 96 3.66 12.75 24.69
N ASP A 97 2.65 13.57 24.99
CA ASP A 97 1.87 13.54 26.22
C ASP A 97 0.37 13.41 25.93
N HIS A 98 0.03 12.70 24.84
CA HIS A 98 -1.35 12.54 24.38
C HIS A 98 -2.21 11.82 25.41
N VAL A 99 -3.44 12.33 25.61
CA VAL A 99 -4.51 11.69 26.39
C VAL A 99 -5.68 11.40 25.45
N SER A 100 -6.14 10.16 25.46
CA SER A 100 -7.29 9.76 24.65
C SER A 100 -8.58 10.43 25.11
N ASN A 101 -9.21 11.21 24.24
CA ASN A 101 -10.49 11.84 24.53
C ASN A 101 -11.66 10.84 24.66
N LEU A 102 -11.51 9.62 24.12
CA LEU A 102 -12.55 8.60 24.14
C LEU A 102 -12.47 7.71 25.38
N TYR A 103 -11.29 7.52 25.93
CA TYR A 103 -11.03 6.53 26.98
C TYR A 103 -10.42 7.14 28.24
N ASP A 104 -10.15 8.45 28.25
CA ASP A 104 -9.48 9.17 29.34
C ASP A 104 -8.22 8.42 29.81
N ALA A 105 -7.42 7.99 28.84
CA ALA A 105 -6.25 7.16 29.06
C ALA A 105 -4.99 7.80 28.47
N ASP A 106 -3.91 7.78 29.23
CA ASP A 106 -2.61 8.26 28.79
C ASP A 106 -2.07 7.42 27.62
N MET A 107 -1.63 8.10 26.60
CA MET A 107 -1.00 7.53 25.42
C MET A 107 0.38 8.17 25.16
N PRO A 108 1.36 7.98 26.05
CA PRO A 108 2.66 8.64 25.92
C PRO A 108 3.41 8.23 24.66
N TYR A 109 4.09 9.20 24.04
CA TYR A 109 4.86 9.03 22.81
C TYR A 109 4.01 8.55 21.64
N SER A 110 2.83 9.13 21.46
CA SER A 110 1.91 8.82 20.36
C SER A 110 2.47 9.28 19.01
N VAL A 111 2.46 8.34 18.04
CA VAL A 111 2.74 8.59 16.62
C VAL A 111 1.51 8.12 15.84
N PHE A 112 0.68 9.05 15.40
CA PHE A 112 -0.55 8.77 14.67
C PHE A 112 -0.26 8.51 13.19
N PHE A 113 -0.79 7.41 12.64
CA PHE A 113 -0.57 7.01 11.25
C PHE A 113 -1.85 6.59 10.50
N ALA A 114 -2.98 6.48 11.22
CA ALA A 114 -4.29 6.26 10.63
C ALA A 114 -5.33 6.99 11.50
N PRO A 115 -6.58 7.18 11.05
CA PRO A 115 -7.61 7.86 11.83
C PRO A 115 -7.77 7.25 13.24
N ALA A 116 -7.42 8.02 14.27
CA ALA A 116 -7.43 7.63 15.68
C ALA A 116 -6.56 6.40 16.05
N ILE A 117 -5.60 6.02 15.20
CA ILE A 117 -4.68 4.89 15.43
C ILE A 117 -3.25 5.41 15.53
N ALA A 118 -2.57 5.04 16.59
CA ALA A 118 -1.19 5.45 16.86
C ALA A 118 -0.34 4.31 17.43
N PHE A 119 0.97 4.41 17.27
CA PHE A 119 1.91 3.78 18.18
C PHE A 119 1.94 4.59 19.48
N HIS A 120 1.95 3.95 20.62
CA HIS A 120 2.17 4.62 21.92
C HIS A 120 2.65 3.64 22.99
N THR A 121 3.08 4.15 24.15
CA THR A 121 3.37 3.29 25.30
C THR A 121 2.07 2.66 25.81
N GLY A 122 2.05 1.33 25.91
CA GLY A 122 0.88 0.61 26.40
C GLY A 122 1.21 -0.80 26.88
N SER A 123 0.17 -1.51 27.32
CA SER A 123 0.28 -2.90 27.76
C SER A 123 0.65 -3.81 26.59
N LEU A 124 1.57 -4.75 26.81
CA LEU A 124 1.88 -5.82 25.86
C LEU A 124 1.12 -7.13 26.15
N SER A 125 0.21 -7.11 27.14
CA SER A 125 -0.67 -8.22 27.49
C SER A 125 -2.17 -7.90 27.32
N GLU A 126 -2.53 -6.62 27.22
CA GLU A 126 -3.90 -6.15 27.02
C GLU A 126 -4.01 -5.40 25.69
N ARG A 127 -4.91 -5.88 24.81
CA ARG A 127 -5.10 -5.32 23.48
C ARG A 127 -5.84 -3.98 23.56
N SER A 128 -5.49 -3.11 22.63
CA SER A 128 -6.06 -1.78 22.46
C SER A 128 -7.44 -1.79 21.76
N HIS A 129 -7.95 -0.60 21.49
CA HIS A 129 -9.08 -0.35 20.58
C HIS A 129 -8.61 0.05 19.16
N GLY A 130 -7.49 -0.52 18.71
CA GLY A 130 -6.93 -0.34 17.38
C GLY A 130 -5.51 0.20 17.36
N CYS A 131 -5.08 0.95 18.36
CA CYS A 131 -3.68 1.43 18.47
C CYS A 131 -2.68 0.28 18.60
N ILE A 132 -1.43 0.57 18.33
CA ILE A 132 -0.30 -0.34 18.54
C ILE A 132 0.37 0.02 19.86
N HIS A 133 0.19 -0.85 20.86
CA HIS A 133 0.92 -0.75 22.12
C HIS A 133 2.37 -1.18 21.94
N LEU A 134 3.28 -0.35 22.43
CA LEU A 134 4.71 -0.62 22.51
C LEU A 134 5.17 -0.52 23.95
N GLY A 135 6.25 -1.24 24.29
CA GLY A 135 6.94 -0.98 25.56
C GLY A 135 7.54 0.43 25.60
N LYS A 136 7.70 1.02 26.80
CA LYS A 136 8.13 2.42 26.97
C LYS A 136 9.41 2.79 26.20
N THR A 137 10.41 1.92 26.17
CA THR A 137 11.65 2.17 25.42
C THR A 137 11.41 2.18 23.91
N ALA A 138 10.61 1.23 23.42
CA ALA A 138 10.28 1.13 22.01
C ALA A 138 9.45 2.33 21.53
N SER A 139 8.41 2.73 22.29
CA SER A 139 7.58 3.88 21.93
C SER A 139 8.39 5.17 21.84
N LYS A 140 9.33 5.39 22.76
CA LYS A 140 10.27 6.52 22.68
C LYS A 140 11.14 6.48 21.42
N ARG A 141 11.61 5.28 21.03
CA ARG A 141 12.40 5.10 19.80
C ARG A 141 11.57 5.38 18.56
N PHE A 142 10.34 4.85 18.48
CA PHE A 142 9.42 5.13 17.38
C PHE A 142 9.10 6.61 17.29
N PHE A 143 8.79 7.23 18.43
CA PHE A 143 8.53 8.67 18.50
C PHE A 143 9.73 9.52 18.05
N ALA A 144 10.94 9.14 18.42
CA ALA A 144 12.16 9.90 18.07
C ALA A 144 12.54 9.77 16.59
N ASN A 145 12.24 8.63 15.96
CA ASN A 145 12.74 8.33 14.61
C ASN A 145 11.70 8.52 13.51
N LEU A 146 10.40 8.42 13.82
CA LEU A 146 9.34 8.67 12.83
C LEU A 146 8.97 10.15 12.79
N SER A 147 8.65 10.65 11.61
CA SER A 147 8.24 12.01 11.31
C SER A 147 6.96 12.03 10.49
N PRO A 148 6.15 13.11 10.54
CA PRO A 148 5.01 13.26 9.62
C PRO A 148 5.43 13.05 8.16
N GLY A 149 4.70 12.22 7.44
CA GLY A 149 4.99 11.80 6.07
C GLY A 149 5.67 10.43 5.95
N ASP A 150 6.33 9.92 7.00
CA ASP A 150 6.97 8.60 6.98
C ASP A 150 5.95 7.48 6.77
N THR A 151 6.36 6.43 6.10
CA THR A 151 5.50 5.30 5.71
C THR A 151 5.46 4.24 6.80
N VAL A 152 4.25 3.92 7.26
CA VAL A 152 3.98 2.80 8.19
C VAL A 152 3.27 1.69 7.44
N GLN A 153 3.83 0.49 7.44
CA GLN A 153 3.16 -0.68 6.89
C GLN A 153 2.75 -1.66 7.99
N VAL A 154 1.47 -2.03 7.99
CA VAL A 154 0.89 -2.99 8.93
C VAL A 154 0.43 -4.22 8.15
N VAL A 155 0.95 -5.39 8.50
CA VAL A 155 0.61 -6.68 7.92
C VAL A 155 0.05 -7.64 8.97
N SER A 156 -0.57 -8.74 8.53
CA SER A 156 -1.20 -9.77 9.38
C SER A 156 -0.71 -11.16 8.99
#